data_f9cc13bab96e163eb2b939559b6e6230
#
_entry.id   f9cc13bab96e163eb2b939559b6e6230
#
_cell.length_a   1.000
_cell.length_b   1.000
_cell.length_c   1.000
_cell.angle_alpha   90.00
_cell.angle_beta   90.00
_cell.angle_gamma   90.00
#
_symmetry.space_group_name_H-M   'P 1'
#
loop_
_entity.id
_entity.type
_entity.pdbx_description
1 polymer ?
#
loop_
_entity_poly.entity_id
_entity_poly.type
_entity_poly.pdbx_seq_one_letter_code
_entity_poly.pdbx_strand_id
1 'polypeptide(L)'
;MIDTKSLEKITTQTRRDILRMVHKVNSGHPGGSLGCAEFLVTLFNSEMKRNKDFSMDGKDEDIFFLSNGHISPVFYSVLARCGYFEVNELNTFRLINSRLQGHPTTHEGLPGVRIASGSLGQGLSVAIGAALSKKLNNDKNLVYCLMGDGELQEGQNWEAIMYASANKVDNIVVTVDLNGQQIDGSTENVLSLGNLKSKFNAFGWEVIECFEGNNIDEIKSSLKEAKEICFNNKPVCILLKTIMGNGVDFMMHTHEWHGKAPNDDQLMICLLYTSDAADDLW
;
A
#
# COMPACT_ATOMS: atom_id res chain seq x y z
N MET A 1 -1.99 18.97 -10.86
CA MET A 1 -2.51 17.70 -10.25
C MET A 1 -3.01 16.83 -11.38
N ILE A 2 -2.73 15.54 -11.35
CA ILE A 2 -3.25 14.55 -12.31
C ILE A 2 -4.76 14.40 -12.07
N ASP A 3 -5.56 14.41 -13.15
CA ASP A 3 -7.01 14.21 -13.06
C ASP A 3 -7.38 12.76 -12.76
N THR A 4 -8.60 12.54 -12.25
CA THR A 4 -9.09 11.21 -11.84
C THR A 4 -9.08 10.21 -12.99
N LYS A 5 -9.46 10.62 -14.21
CA LYS A 5 -9.47 9.74 -15.39
C LYS A 5 -8.07 9.23 -15.76
N SER A 6 -7.05 10.08 -15.61
CA SER A 6 -5.64 9.67 -15.81
C SER A 6 -5.19 8.68 -14.74
N LEU A 7 -5.58 8.88 -13.48
CA LEU A 7 -5.28 7.93 -12.40
C LEU A 7 -5.98 6.58 -12.61
N GLU A 8 -7.23 6.57 -13.09
CA GLU A 8 -7.95 5.34 -13.45
C GLU A 8 -7.20 4.53 -14.52
N LYS A 9 -6.66 5.19 -15.54
CA LYS A 9 -5.84 4.54 -16.56
C LYS A 9 -4.57 3.93 -15.97
N ILE A 10 -3.84 4.67 -15.14
CA ILE A 10 -2.64 4.16 -14.46
C ILE A 10 -3.01 2.97 -13.57
N THR A 11 -4.13 3.04 -12.87
CA THR A 11 -4.63 1.95 -12.02
C THR A 11 -4.94 0.70 -12.82
N THR A 12 -5.58 0.86 -13.98
CA THR A 12 -5.86 -0.26 -14.91
C THR A 12 -4.55 -0.94 -15.34
N GLN A 13 -3.54 -0.17 -15.75
CA GLN A 13 -2.25 -0.74 -16.11
C GLN A 13 -1.54 -1.38 -14.91
N THR A 14 -1.62 -0.77 -13.73
CA THR A 14 -1.07 -1.37 -12.50
C THR A 14 -1.70 -2.74 -12.22
N ARG A 15 -3.01 -2.92 -12.39
CA ARG A 15 -3.67 -4.22 -12.25
C ARG A 15 -3.14 -5.25 -13.26
N ARG A 16 -2.95 -4.85 -14.52
CA ARG A 16 -2.37 -5.72 -15.56
C ARG A 16 -0.96 -6.16 -15.18
N ASP A 17 -0.13 -5.25 -14.67
CA ASP A 17 1.22 -5.55 -14.21
C ASP A 17 1.22 -6.55 -13.05
N ILE A 18 0.35 -6.36 -12.05
CA ILE A 18 0.18 -7.27 -10.91
C ILE A 18 -0.10 -8.69 -11.41
N LEU A 19 -1.10 -8.83 -12.27
CA LEU A 19 -1.52 -10.13 -12.78
C LEU A 19 -0.42 -10.81 -13.59
N ARG A 20 0.28 -10.08 -14.48
CA ARG A 20 1.40 -10.60 -15.28
C ARG A 20 2.56 -11.03 -14.40
N MET A 21 2.96 -10.21 -13.40
CA MET A 21 4.04 -10.56 -12.49
C MET A 21 3.77 -11.85 -11.73
N VAL A 22 2.60 -11.97 -11.09
CA VAL A 22 2.29 -13.14 -10.26
C VAL A 22 2.06 -14.39 -11.09
N HIS A 23 1.44 -14.24 -12.26
CA HIS A 23 1.20 -15.35 -13.20
C HIS A 23 2.52 -15.94 -13.71
N LYS A 24 3.43 -15.10 -14.19
CA LYS A 24 4.72 -15.50 -14.81
C LYS A 24 5.53 -16.45 -13.93
N VAL A 25 5.50 -16.26 -12.63
CA VAL A 25 6.26 -17.07 -11.66
C VAL A 25 5.36 -18.00 -10.84
N ASN A 26 4.07 -18.05 -11.17
CA ASN A 26 3.04 -18.81 -10.45
C ASN A 26 3.14 -18.61 -8.92
N SER A 27 3.38 -17.36 -8.49
CA SER A 27 3.63 -17.03 -7.09
C SER A 27 3.41 -15.54 -6.82
N GLY A 28 2.79 -15.20 -5.71
CA GLY A 28 2.59 -13.82 -5.25
C GLY A 28 1.21 -13.61 -4.63
N HIS A 29 0.93 -12.37 -4.27
CA HIS A 29 -0.28 -12.01 -3.54
C HIS A 29 -1.13 -11.02 -4.37
N PRO A 30 -1.94 -11.53 -5.35
CA PRO A 30 -2.72 -10.64 -6.22
C PRO A 30 -3.88 -9.96 -5.50
N GLY A 31 -4.56 -10.64 -4.57
CA GLY A 31 -5.78 -10.14 -3.96
C GLY A 31 -5.62 -8.79 -3.26
N GLY A 32 -4.72 -8.69 -2.30
CA GLY A 32 -4.43 -7.43 -1.61
C GLY A 32 -3.77 -6.40 -2.53
N SER A 33 -2.92 -6.85 -3.47
CA SER A 33 -2.32 -5.97 -4.48
C SER A 33 -3.37 -5.27 -5.35
N LEU A 34 -4.36 -6.01 -5.83
CA LEU A 34 -5.48 -5.46 -6.61
C LEU A 34 -6.37 -4.53 -5.77
N GLY A 35 -6.61 -4.91 -4.50
CA GLY A 35 -7.41 -4.11 -3.57
C GLY A 35 -6.80 -2.73 -3.27
N CYS A 36 -5.46 -2.63 -3.22
CA CYS A 36 -4.75 -1.39 -2.90
C CYS A 36 -4.29 -0.58 -4.12
N ALA A 37 -4.66 -0.99 -5.35
CA ALA A 37 -4.16 -0.35 -6.58
C ALA A 37 -4.54 1.12 -6.68
N GLU A 38 -5.81 1.49 -6.46
CA GLU A 38 -6.29 2.87 -6.48
C GLU A 38 -5.57 3.73 -5.44
N PHE A 39 -5.44 3.20 -4.22
CA PHE A 39 -4.81 3.93 -3.13
C PHE A 39 -3.34 4.27 -3.46
N LEU A 40 -2.54 3.28 -3.82
CA LEU A 40 -1.13 3.49 -4.09
C LEU A 40 -0.89 4.34 -5.35
N VAL A 41 -1.67 4.13 -6.41
CA VAL A 41 -1.61 4.99 -7.61
C VAL A 41 -1.95 6.43 -7.25
N THR A 42 -3.01 6.68 -6.50
CA THR A 42 -3.41 8.03 -6.09
C THR A 42 -2.36 8.68 -5.19
N LEU A 43 -1.89 7.96 -4.18
CA LEU A 43 -0.89 8.47 -3.25
C LEU A 43 0.39 8.90 -3.98
N PHE A 44 0.97 8.02 -4.80
CA PHE A 44 2.25 8.27 -5.46
C PHE A 44 2.19 9.26 -6.62
N ASN A 45 1.07 9.35 -7.35
CA ASN A 45 0.97 10.21 -8.53
C ASN A 45 0.33 11.56 -8.25
N SER A 46 -0.42 11.73 -7.15
CA SER A 46 -1.17 12.96 -6.89
C SER A 46 -0.87 13.57 -5.52
N GLU A 47 -0.66 12.76 -4.49
CA GLU A 47 -0.77 13.23 -3.11
C GLU A 47 0.58 13.39 -2.39
N MET A 48 1.56 12.55 -2.68
CA MET A 48 2.88 12.64 -2.06
C MET A 48 3.76 13.69 -2.73
N LYS A 49 4.45 14.48 -1.92
CA LYS A 49 5.58 15.31 -2.37
C LYS A 49 6.83 14.43 -2.49
N ARG A 50 7.25 14.17 -3.71
CA ARG A 50 8.40 13.30 -3.98
C ARG A 50 9.50 14.07 -4.72
N ASN A 51 10.75 13.80 -4.38
CA ASN A 51 11.90 14.25 -5.16
C ASN A 51 12.02 13.44 -6.45
N LYS A 52 12.60 14.03 -7.48
CA LYS A 52 12.83 13.36 -8.77
C LYS A 52 13.82 12.20 -8.60
N ASP A 53 14.88 12.43 -7.84
CA ASP A 53 15.92 11.46 -7.59
C ASP A 53 15.70 10.81 -6.22
N PHE A 54 15.69 9.49 -6.17
CA PHE A 54 15.49 8.73 -4.95
C PHE A 54 16.68 8.86 -4.01
N SER A 55 16.40 9.13 -2.73
CA SER A 55 17.36 9.07 -1.64
C SER A 55 16.80 8.25 -0.49
N MET A 56 17.64 7.41 0.14
CA MET A 56 17.22 6.58 1.29
C MET A 56 16.81 7.40 2.51
N ASP A 57 17.44 8.55 2.74
CA ASP A 57 17.12 9.43 3.87
C ASP A 57 15.82 10.22 3.70
N GLY A 58 15.30 10.35 2.46
CA GLY A 58 14.04 10.98 2.16
C GLY A 58 13.93 12.43 2.63
N LYS A 59 15.06 13.16 2.61
CA LYS A 59 15.11 14.54 3.08
C LYS A 59 14.30 15.46 2.15
N ASP A 60 13.55 16.38 2.76
CA ASP A 60 12.74 17.38 2.09
C ASP A 60 11.62 16.81 1.16
N GLU A 61 11.25 15.55 1.34
CA GLU A 61 10.15 14.87 0.65
C GLU A 61 9.27 14.06 1.61
N ASP A 62 8.05 13.72 1.20
CA ASP A 62 7.26 12.71 1.90
C ASP A 62 7.85 11.32 1.67
N ILE A 63 7.73 10.45 2.65
CA ILE A 63 8.24 9.09 2.54
C ILE A 63 7.13 8.07 2.79
N PHE A 64 7.25 6.92 2.14
CA PHE A 64 6.27 5.84 2.22
C PHE A 64 6.91 4.54 2.69
N PHE A 65 6.20 3.83 3.58
CA PHE A 65 6.54 2.50 4.06
C PHE A 65 5.41 1.51 3.77
N LEU A 66 5.73 0.43 3.06
CA LEU A 66 4.82 -0.69 2.86
C LEU A 66 5.04 -1.70 3.99
N SER A 67 4.15 -1.72 5.00
CA SER A 67 4.24 -2.68 6.11
C SER A 67 3.78 -4.07 5.71
N ASN A 68 2.66 -4.18 5.01
CA ASN A 68 2.12 -5.41 4.44
C ASN A 68 2.87 -5.83 3.17
N GLY A 69 4.17 -6.11 3.30
CA GLY A 69 5.12 -6.32 2.21
C GLY A 69 4.76 -7.43 1.22
N HIS A 70 3.82 -8.31 1.54
CA HIS A 70 3.34 -9.34 0.63
C HIS A 70 2.60 -8.76 -0.60
N ILE A 71 2.04 -7.54 -0.52
CA ILE A 71 1.47 -6.85 -1.68
C ILE A 71 2.53 -6.11 -2.52
N SER A 72 3.76 -6.61 -2.52
CA SER A 72 4.86 -6.09 -3.34
C SER A 72 4.54 -5.90 -4.83
N PRO A 73 3.70 -6.74 -5.49
CA PRO A 73 3.38 -6.53 -6.91
C PRO A 73 2.79 -5.15 -7.21
N VAL A 74 1.80 -4.68 -6.44
CA VAL A 74 1.24 -3.34 -6.67
C VAL A 74 2.27 -2.26 -6.38
N PHE A 75 3.08 -2.42 -5.34
CA PHE A 75 4.10 -1.45 -4.98
C PHE A 75 5.17 -1.31 -6.07
N TYR A 76 5.68 -2.42 -6.60
CA TYR A 76 6.65 -2.39 -7.70
C TYR A 76 6.08 -1.79 -8.98
N SER A 77 4.84 -2.12 -9.36
CA SER A 77 4.20 -1.52 -10.52
C SER A 77 4.08 -0.01 -10.37
N VAL A 78 3.61 0.47 -9.21
CA VAL A 78 3.50 1.92 -8.94
C VAL A 78 4.86 2.61 -8.98
N LEU A 79 5.89 2.04 -8.34
CA LEU A 79 7.24 2.61 -8.38
C LEU A 79 7.78 2.71 -9.82
N ALA A 80 7.67 1.64 -10.62
CA ALA A 80 8.10 1.64 -12.01
C ALA A 80 7.36 2.70 -12.84
N ARG A 81 6.03 2.76 -12.71
CA ARG A 81 5.21 3.75 -13.44
C ARG A 81 5.40 5.19 -12.95
N CYS A 82 5.92 5.36 -11.75
CA CYS A 82 6.37 6.65 -11.23
C CYS A 82 7.83 7.01 -11.63
N GLY A 83 8.50 6.15 -12.40
CA GLY A 83 9.84 6.41 -12.95
C GLY A 83 11.00 6.12 -11.99
N TYR A 84 10.79 5.34 -10.92
CA TYR A 84 11.88 4.92 -10.03
C TYR A 84 12.81 3.91 -10.69
N PHE A 85 12.28 3.08 -11.60
CA PHE A 85 13.04 2.13 -12.45
C PHE A 85 12.21 1.78 -13.69
N GLU A 86 12.83 1.09 -14.64
CA GLU A 86 12.19 0.77 -15.93
C GLU A 86 11.03 -0.22 -15.76
N VAL A 87 9.89 0.05 -16.41
CA VAL A 87 8.68 -0.81 -16.36
C VAL A 87 9.00 -2.24 -16.78
N ASN A 88 9.88 -2.43 -17.77
CA ASN A 88 10.28 -3.75 -18.25
C ASN A 88 10.96 -4.60 -17.17
N GLU A 89 11.52 -4.01 -16.10
CA GLU A 89 12.10 -4.74 -14.98
C GLU A 89 11.05 -5.55 -14.21
N LEU A 90 9.75 -5.16 -14.26
CA LEU A 90 8.65 -5.91 -13.65
C LEU A 90 8.61 -7.37 -14.12
N ASN A 91 9.10 -7.64 -15.32
CA ASN A 91 9.28 -9.01 -15.85
C ASN A 91 10.20 -9.92 -15.02
N THR A 92 11.01 -9.35 -14.14
CA THR A 92 11.96 -10.10 -13.32
C THR A 92 11.44 -10.42 -11.92
N PHE A 93 10.17 -10.07 -11.61
CA PHE A 93 9.57 -10.32 -10.30
C PHE A 93 9.82 -11.75 -9.82
N ARG A 94 10.36 -11.91 -8.60
CA ARG A 94 10.70 -13.18 -7.95
C ARG A 94 11.68 -14.09 -8.73
N LEU A 95 12.30 -13.62 -9.79
CA LEU A 95 13.37 -14.40 -10.45
C LEU A 95 14.65 -14.33 -9.61
N ILE A 96 15.50 -15.34 -9.78
CA ILE A 96 16.83 -15.37 -9.15
C ILE A 96 17.63 -14.15 -9.61
N ASN A 97 18.30 -13.47 -8.68
CA ASN A 97 19.07 -12.24 -8.90
C ASN A 97 18.27 -11.01 -9.34
N SER A 98 16.93 -11.05 -9.25
CA SER A 98 16.11 -9.86 -9.46
C SER A 98 16.12 -8.95 -8.22
N ARG A 99 16.05 -7.64 -8.45
CA ARG A 99 15.81 -6.67 -7.36
C ARG A 99 14.35 -6.67 -6.86
N LEU A 100 13.41 -7.22 -7.65
CA LEU A 100 12.00 -7.30 -7.34
C LEU A 100 11.69 -8.62 -6.60
N GLN A 101 12.10 -8.66 -5.35
CA GLN A 101 11.89 -9.79 -4.46
C GLN A 101 10.41 -9.99 -4.13
N GLY A 102 10.01 -11.19 -3.70
CA GLY A 102 8.63 -11.49 -3.31
C GLY A 102 8.09 -10.60 -2.18
N HIS A 103 8.99 -10.15 -1.31
CA HIS A 103 8.77 -9.10 -0.32
C HIS A 103 9.85 -8.04 -0.51
N PRO A 104 9.55 -6.74 -0.38
CA PRO A 104 10.54 -5.69 -0.57
C PRO A 104 11.71 -5.84 0.40
N THR A 105 12.92 -5.57 -0.09
CA THR A 105 14.13 -5.53 0.73
C THR A 105 15.03 -4.37 0.31
N THR A 106 15.64 -3.72 1.29
CA THR A 106 16.60 -2.63 1.05
C THR A 106 17.94 -3.14 0.55
N HIS A 107 18.26 -4.42 0.76
CA HIS A 107 19.52 -5.04 0.32
C HIS A 107 19.70 -4.96 -1.20
N GLU A 108 18.62 -5.09 -1.96
CA GLU A 108 18.65 -5.07 -3.42
C GLU A 108 18.80 -3.65 -4.01
N GLY A 109 18.78 -2.62 -3.19
CA GLY A 109 18.97 -1.23 -3.62
C GLY A 109 17.93 -0.73 -4.62
N LEU A 110 16.70 -1.28 -4.59
CA LEU A 110 15.63 -0.86 -5.50
C LEU A 110 15.15 0.55 -5.10
N PRO A 111 15.22 1.55 -6.01
CA PRO A 111 14.73 2.89 -5.72
C PRO A 111 13.25 2.88 -5.31
N GLY A 112 12.90 3.66 -4.27
CA GLY A 112 11.56 3.72 -3.70
C GLY A 112 11.33 2.79 -2.51
N VAL A 113 12.17 1.75 -2.33
CA VAL A 113 12.07 0.81 -1.20
C VAL A 113 12.94 1.29 -0.05
N ARG A 114 12.32 1.64 1.10
CA ARG A 114 12.99 2.15 2.31
C ARG A 114 12.95 1.20 3.51
N ILE A 115 12.27 0.07 3.37
CA ILE A 115 12.18 -0.95 4.43
C ILE A 115 12.20 -2.33 3.81
N ALA A 116 12.83 -3.28 4.49
CA ALA A 116 12.57 -4.70 4.28
C ALA A 116 11.28 -5.06 5.02
N SER A 117 10.25 -5.50 4.31
CA SER A 117 8.93 -5.82 4.87
C SER A 117 8.46 -7.21 4.44
N GLY A 118 7.37 -7.69 5.05
CA GLY A 118 6.85 -9.05 4.87
C GLY A 118 6.74 -9.81 6.18
N SER A 119 7.55 -9.49 7.19
CA SER A 119 7.26 -9.81 8.59
C SER A 119 6.23 -8.80 9.09
N LEU A 120 4.97 -9.24 9.16
CA LEU A 120 3.86 -8.35 9.50
C LEU A 120 4.03 -7.74 10.89
N GLY A 121 3.55 -6.51 11.05
CA GLY A 121 3.60 -5.75 12.29
C GLY A 121 4.89 -4.94 12.50
N GLN A 122 5.93 -5.08 11.66
CA GLN A 122 7.20 -4.37 11.84
C GLN A 122 7.20 -2.95 11.25
N GLY A 123 6.47 -2.76 10.14
CA GLY A 123 6.58 -1.54 9.33
C GLY A 123 6.11 -0.28 10.05
N LEU A 124 5.08 -0.38 10.88
CA LEU A 124 4.56 0.76 11.63
C LEU A 124 5.61 1.34 12.58
N SER A 125 6.33 0.51 13.33
CA SER A 125 7.39 0.97 14.24
C SER A 125 8.52 1.69 13.50
N VAL A 126 8.90 1.19 12.31
CA VAL A 126 9.89 1.84 11.45
C VAL A 126 9.38 3.19 10.93
N ALA A 127 8.13 3.25 10.46
CA ALA A 127 7.50 4.49 10.00
C ALA A 127 7.45 5.56 11.12
N ILE A 128 7.14 5.16 12.35
CA ILE A 128 7.15 6.05 13.52
C ILE A 128 8.56 6.57 13.78
N GLY A 129 9.59 5.71 13.72
CA GLY A 129 10.99 6.12 13.87
C GLY A 129 11.40 7.14 12.81
N ALA A 130 11.00 6.94 11.55
CA ALA A 130 11.25 7.89 10.47
C ALA A 130 10.51 9.22 10.68
N ALA A 131 9.26 9.19 11.16
CA ALA A 131 8.49 10.39 11.48
C ALA A 131 9.16 11.21 12.61
N LEU A 132 9.64 10.55 13.64
CA LEU A 132 10.42 11.20 14.72
C LEU A 132 11.72 11.79 14.19
N SER A 133 12.44 11.08 13.31
CA SER A 133 13.65 11.60 12.67
C SER A 133 13.38 12.88 11.89
N LYS A 134 12.28 12.93 11.10
CA LYS A 134 11.86 14.15 10.40
C LYS A 134 11.58 15.29 11.37
N LYS A 135 10.87 15.04 12.47
CA LYS A 135 10.62 16.07 13.51
C LYS A 135 11.91 16.60 14.10
N LEU A 136 12.85 15.73 14.45
CA LEU A 136 14.16 16.12 15.00
C LEU A 136 14.99 16.98 14.03
N ASN A 137 14.85 16.73 12.74
CA ASN A 137 15.52 17.49 11.67
C ASN A 137 14.73 18.72 11.21
N ASN A 138 13.61 19.07 11.84
CA ASN A 138 12.66 20.12 11.43
C ASN A 138 12.14 19.96 9.99
N ASP A 139 12.13 18.75 9.46
CA ASP A 139 11.54 18.40 8.17
C ASP A 139 10.02 18.31 8.32
N LYS A 140 9.28 19.15 7.58
CA LYS A 140 7.82 19.28 7.63
C LYS A 140 7.09 18.33 6.68
N ASN A 141 7.80 17.41 6.03
CA ASN A 141 7.17 16.43 5.14
C ASN A 141 6.61 15.25 5.93
N LEU A 142 5.63 14.58 5.37
CA LEU A 142 4.86 13.50 6.00
C LEU A 142 5.52 12.13 5.82
N VAL A 143 5.17 11.24 6.73
CA VAL A 143 5.45 9.81 6.62
C VAL A 143 4.14 9.06 6.41
N TYR A 144 4.05 8.29 5.33
CA TYR A 144 2.92 7.42 5.02
C TYR A 144 3.30 5.97 5.30
N CYS A 145 2.37 5.20 5.88
CA CYS A 145 2.53 3.77 6.12
C CYS A 145 1.25 3.05 5.71
N LEU A 146 1.37 2.05 4.84
CA LEU A 146 0.25 1.16 4.49
C LEU A 146 0.42 -0.17 5.19
N MET A 147 -0.63 -0.61 5.87
CA MET A 147 -0.69 -1.91 6.54
C MET A 147 -2.04 -2.60 6.28
N GLY A 148 -2.08 -3.91 6.45
CA GLY A 148 -3.31 -4.68 6.31
C GLY A 148 -4.09 -4.80 7.62
N ASP A 149 -5.39 -5.07 7.53
CA ASP A 149 -6.21 -5.35 8.71
C ASP A 149 -5.80 -6.66 9.40
N GLY A 150 -5.52 -7.74 8.65
CA GLY A 150 -4.98 -8.97 9.22
C GLY A 150 -3.62 -8.75 9.92
N GLU A 151 -2.82 -7.80 9.45
CA GLU A 151 -1.57 -7.40 10.10
C GLU A 151 -1.80 -6.77 11.49
N LEU A 152 -2.93 -6.10 11.71
CA LEU A 152 -3.30 -5.55 13.03
C LEU A 152 -3.56 -6.63 14.10
N GLN A 153 -3.64 -7.89 13.72
CA GLN A 153 -3.68 -9.01 14.67
C GLN A 153 -2.34 -9.22 15.38
N GLU A 154 -1.25 -8.68 14.86
CA GLU A 154 0.07 -8.67 15.51
C GLU A 154 0.11 -7.67 16.67
N GLY A 155 0.43 -8.14 17.88
CA GLY A 155 0.40 -7.33 19.12
C GLY A 155 1.31 -6.11 19.10
N GLN A 156 2.47 -6.21 18.46
CA GLN A 156 3.43 -5.10 18.38
C GLN A 156 2.91 -3.87 17.64
N ASN A 157 1.90 -4.01 16.76
CA ASN A 157 1.23 -2.84 16.17
C ASN A 157 0.56 -1.98 17.24
N TRP A 158 -0.09 -2.61 18.21
CA TRP A 158 -0.77 -1.88 19.31
C TRP A 158 0.22 -1.20 20.24
N GLU A 159 1.39 -1.79 20.46
CA GLU A 159 2.52 -1.13 21.16
C GLU A 159 2.98 0.11 20.39
N ALA A 160 3.17 0.00 19.08
CA ALA A 160 3.55 1.12 18.22
C ALA A 160 2.48 2.22 18.16
N ILE A 161 1.20 1.84 18.06
CA ILE A 161 0.05 2.76 18.08
C ILE A 161 0.02 3.56 19.38
N MET A 162 0.19 2.90 20.52
CA MET A 162 0.26 3.55 21.84
C MET A 162 1.46 4.50 21.92
N TYR A 163 2.63 4.06 21.46
CA TYR A 163 3.85 4.86 21.46
C TYR A 163 3.73 6.13 20.62
N ALA A 164 3.17 6.03 19.41
CA ALA A 164 3.01 7.17 18.50
C ALA A 164 2.15 8.27 19.12
N SER A 165 1.03 7.92 19.72
CA SER A 165 0.17 8.87 20.40
C SER A 165 0.84 9.50 21.64
N ALA A 166 1.43 8.69 22.50
CA ALA A 166 2.13 9.17 23.70
C ALA A 166 3.26 10.17 23.37
N ASN A 167 3.93 9.97 22.22
CA ASN A 167 5.04 10.84 21.77
C ASN A 167 4.58 11.89 20.75
N LYS A 168 3.29 12.07 20.54
CA LYS A 168 2.71 13.08 19.64
C LYS A 168 3.35 13.05 18.24
N VAL A 169 3.42 11.86 17.65
CA VAL A 169 3.97 11.66 16.30
C VAL A 169 2.92 12.08 15.29
N ASP A 170 2.81 13.37 15.03
CA ASP A 170 1.71 14.03 14.31
C ASP A 170 2.00 14.32 12.83
N ASN A 171 3.15 13.86 12.34
CA ASN A 171 3.58 13.93 10.96
C ASN A 171 3.52 12.55 10.26
N ILE A 172 2.65 11.66 10.74
CA ILE A 172 2.44 10.32 10.19
C ILE A 172 0.98 10.12 9.79
N VAL A 173 0.76 9.54 8.62
CA VAL A 173 -0.54 9.05 8.14
C VAL A 173 -0.43 7.55 7.92
N VAL A 174 -1.10 6.79 8.77
CA VAL A 174 -1.21 5.34 8.63
C VAL A 174 -2.50 5.01 7.89
N THR A 175 -2.41 4.20 6.85
CA THR A 175 -3.59 3.68 6.14
C THR A 175 -3.70 2.20 6.41
N VAL A 176 -4.87 1.77 6.87
CA VAL A 176 -5.20 0.35 7.05
C VAL A 176 -6.05 -0.10 5.87
N ASP A 177 -5.53 -1.04 5.08
CA ASP A 177 -6.30 -1.75 4.06
C ASP A 177 -7.32 -2.65 4.76
N LEU A 178 -8.54 -2.13 4.91
CA LEU A 178 -9.63 -2.78 5.63
C LEU A 178 -10.48 -3.60 4.65
N ASN A 179 -9.93 -4.70 4.17
CA ASN A 179 -10.58 -5.58 3.21
C ASN A 179 -11.33 -6.76 3.85
N GLY A 180 -11.19 -6.97 5.15
CA GLY A 180 -11.88 -8.01 5.92
C GLY A 180 -11.35 -9.42 5.67
N GLN A 181 -10.22 -9.59 4.97
CA GLN A 181 -9.68 -10.88 4.59
C GLN A 181 -8.22 -11.04 5.00
N GLN A 182 -7.83 -12.25 5.35
CA GLN A 182 -6.44 -12.66 5.53
C GLN A 182 -6.26 -14.07 4.95
N ILE A 183 -5.06 -14.63 4.98
CA ILE A 183 -4.72 -15.86 4.27
C ILE A 183 -5.60 -17.07 4.65
N ASP A 184 -6.03 -17.17 5.90
CA ASP A 184 -6.79 -18.31 6.44
C ASP A 184 -8.31 -18.10 6.46
N GLY A 185 -8.80 -16.92 6.01
CA GLY A 185 -10.23 -16.61 6.01
C GLY A 185 -10.53 -15.14 6.22
N SER A 186 -11.74 -14.83 6.66
CA SER A 186 -12.07 -13.46 7.07
C SER A 186 -11.38 -13.08 8.37
N THR A 187 -10.98 -11.82 8.51
CA THR A 187 -10.39 -11.31 9.75
C THR A 187 -11.33 -11.49 10.94
N GLU A 188 -12.65 -11.41 10.72
CA GLU A 188 -13.66 -11.62 11.75
C GLU A 188 -13.66 -13.07 12.29
N ASN A 189 -13.51 -14.06 11.41
CA ASN A 189 -13.58 -15.47 11.81
C ASN A 189 -12.25 -15.99 12.37
N VAL A 190 -11.12 -15.44 11.92
CA VAL A 190 -9.79 -15.91 12.38
C VAL A 190 -9.43 -15.28 13.71
N LEU A 191 -9.45 -13.95 13.80
CA LEU A 191 -9.26 -13.19 15.04
C LEU A 191 -9.89 -11.80 14.87
N SER A 192 -11.12 -11.63 15.36
CA SER A 192 -11.87 -10.40 15.18
C SER A 192 -11.12 -9.17 15.71
N LEU A 193 -11.03 -8.16 14.89
CA LEU A 193 -10.46 -6.86 15.25
C LEU A 193 -11.48 -5.95 15.95
N GLY A 194 -12.75 -6.32 15.96
CA GLY A 194 -13.83 -5.49 16.49
C GLY A 194 -13.88 -4.10 15.85
N ASN A 195 -14.28 -3.10 16.60
CA ASN A 195 -14.38 -1.72 16.07
C ASN A 195 -13.01 -1.01 16.08
N LEU A 196 -12.34 -0.98 14.94
CA LEU A 196 -11.02 -0.36 14.78
C LEU A 196 -11.04 1.14 15.04
N LYS A 197 -12.08 1.86 14.58
CA LYS A 197 -12.22 3.30 14.83
C LYS A 197 -12.20 3.60 16.33
N SER A 198 -12.99 2.86 17.10
CA SER A 198 -13.03 3.03 18.56
C SER A 198 -11.70 2.71 19.21
N LYS A 199 -10.99 1.68 18.73
CA LYS A 199 -9.67 1.30 19.24
C LYS A 199 -8.63 2.39 18.97
N PHE A 200 -8.47 2.85 17.73
CA PHE A 200 -7.53 3.93 17.39
C PHE A 200 -7.85 5.21 18.15
N ASN A 201 -9.13 5.58 18.26
CA ASN A 201 -9.55 6.75 19.05
C ASN A 201 -9.18 6.60 20.54
N ALA A 202 -9.38 5.41 21.12
CA ALA A 202 -9.01 5.14 22.52
C ALA A 202 -7.50 5.22 22.75
N PHE A 203 -6.68 4.92 21.75
CA PHE A 203 -5.24 5.14 21.76
C PHE A 203 -4.84 6.59 21.44
N GLY A 204 -5.78 7.52 21.21
CA GLY A 204 -5.51 8.94 21.00
C GLY A 204 -5.17 9.34 19.58
N TRP A 205 -5.49 8.50 18.58
CA TRP A 205 -5.34 8.83 17.16
C TRP A 205 -6.55 9.58 16.61
N GLU A 206 -6.33 10.42 15.58
CA GLU A 206 -7.42 10.88 14.72
C GLU A 206 -7.70 9.82 13.66
N VAL A 207 -9.00 9.55 13.42
CA VAL A 207 -9.43 8.46 12.54
C VAL A 207 -10.34 8.97 11.44
N ILE A 208 -9.94 8.73 10.20
CA ILE A 208 -10.72 9.00 8.99
C ILE A 208 -11.24 7.66 8.46
N GLU A 209 -12.52 7.56 8.13
CA GLU A 209 -13.11 6.38 7.49
C GLU A 209 -13.34 6.66 6.01
N CYS A 210 -12.63 5.97 5.14
CA CYS A 210 -12.86 5.96 3.71
C CYS A 210 -13.69 4.73 3.35
N PHE A 211 -15.01 4.90 3.20
CA PHE A 211 -15.94 3.79 3.00
C PHE A 211 -15.89 3.19 1.59
N GLU A 212 -15.41 3.94 0.60
CA GLU A 212 -15.23 3.52 -0.77
C GLU A 212 -13.74 3.57 -1.15
N GLY A 213 -12.94 2.71 -0.51
CA GLY A 213 -11.48 2.69 -0.63
C GLY A 213 -10.94 2.28 -2.01
N ASN A 214 -11.82 1.92 -2.94
CA ASN A 214 -11.50 1.72 -4.36
C ASN A 214 -12.04 2.86 -5.26
N ASN A 215 -12.54 3.94 -4.68
CA ASN A 215 -12.93 5.16 -5.38
C ASN A 215 -11.82 6.22 -5.24
N ILE A 216 -11.23 6.65 -6.37
CA ILE A 216 -10.10 7.59 -6.39
C ILE A 216 -10.46 8.94 -5.76
N ASP A 217 -11.67 9.45 -5.98
CA ASP A 217 -12.06 10.76 -5.44
C ASP A 217 -12.27 10.71 -3.92
N GLU A 218 -12.81 9.61 -3.39
CA GLU A 218 -12.93 9.35 -1.95
C GLU A 218 -11.53 9.19 -1.30
N ILE A 219 -10.60 8.50 -1.97
CA ILE A 219 -9.21 8.38 -1.51
C ILE A 219 -8.54 9.75 -1.46
N LYS A 220 -8.68 10.58 -2.51
CA LYS A 220 -8.14 11.96 -2.53
C LYS A 220 -8.71 12.80 -1.40
N SER A 221 -10.01 12.72 -1.17
CA SER A 221 -10.70 13.44 -0.08
C SER A 221 -10.13 13.03 1.28
N SER A 222 -10.00 11.73 1.53
CA SER A 222 -9.47 11.20 2.79
C SER A 222 -8.00 11.57 3.01
N LEU A 223 -7.17 11.51 1.97
CA LEU A 223 -5.76 11.91 2.04
C LEU A 223 -5.60 13.41 2.26
N LYS A 224 -6.47 14.23 1.66
CA LYS A 224 -6.48 15.68 1.88
C LYS A 224 -6.87 16.01 3.32
N GLU A 225 -7.94 15.40 3.83
CA GLU A 225 -8.37 15.54 5.23
C GLU A 225 -7.24 15.15 6.19
N ALA A 226 -6.57 14.01 5.94
CA ALA A 226 -5.43 13.56 6.75
C ALA A 226 -4.31 14.60 6.81
N LYS A 227 -3.96 15.22 5.68
CA LYS A 227 -2.93 16.27 5.62
C LYS A 227 -3.33 17.52 6.41
N GLU A 228 -4.61 17.90 6.39
CA GLU A 228 -5.13 19.05 7.14
C GLU A 228 -5.11 18.81 8.67
N ILE A 229 -5.28 17.57 9.10
CA ILE A 229 -5.24 17.16 10.51
C ILE A 229 -3.80 17.02 11.04
N CYS A 230 -2.85 16.63 10.19
CA CYS A 230 -1.45 16.45 10.58
C CYS A 230 -0.86 17.69 11.26
N PHE A 231 0.19 17.49 12.05
CA PHE A 231 0.88 18.52 12.86
C PHE A 231 0.02 19.12 13.98
N ASN A 232 -0.98 18.38 14.46
CA ASN A 232 -1.87 18.79 15.55
C ASN A 232 -1.71 17.90 16.81
N ASN A 233 -0.50 17.47 17.10
CA ASN A 233 -0.11 16.62 18.25
C ASN A 233 -0.76 15.23 18.29
N LYS A 234 -1.38 14.77 17.22
CA LYS A 234 -1.96 13.42 17.13
C LYS A 234 -1.56 12.74 15.82
N PRO A 235 -1.25 11.45 15.85
CA PRO A 235 -1.10 10.66 14.62
C PRO A 235 -2.46 10.45 13.94
N VAL A 236 -2.44 10.23 12.62
CA VAL A 236 -3.65 10.07 11.80
C VAL A 236 -3.72 8.66 11.24
N CYS A 237 -4.90 8.03 11.33
CA CYS A 237 -5.21 6.74 10.73
C CYS A 237 -6.35 6.87 9.72
N ILE A 238 -6.15 6.38 8.50
CA ILE A 238 -7.21 6.20 7.51
C ILE A 238 -7.62 4.71 7.53
N LEU A 239 -8.88 4.44 7.86
CA LEU A 239 -9.48 3.11 7.69
C LEU A 239 -10.04 3.04 6.27
N LEU A 240 -9.28 2.44 5.37
CA LEU A 240 -9.56 2.39 3.94
C LEU A 240 -10.32 1.09 3.62
N LYS A 241 -11.63 1.17 3.47
CA LYS A 241 -12.45 0.00 3.16
C LYS A 241 -12.33 -0.39 1.68
N THR A 242 -11.57 -1.44 1.41
CA THR A 242 -11.32 -1.94 0.06
C THR A 242 -12.01 -3.28 -0.21
N ILE A 243 -11.93 -3.72 -1.47
CA ILE A 243 -12.33 -5.05 -1.89
C ILE A 243 -11.07 -5.81 -2.29
N MET A 244 -10.74 -6.90 -1.58
CA MET A 244 -9.68 -7.81 -2.00
C MET A 244 -9.97 -8.31 -3.42
N GLY A 245 -9.00 -8.26 -4.32
CA GLY A 245 -9.16 -8.69 -5.71
C GLY A 245 -9.91 -7.70 -6.61
N ASN A 246 -10.09 -6.43 -6.19
CA ASN A 246 -10.86 -5.43 -6.91
C ASN A 246 -10.46 -5.29 -8.38
N GLY A 247 -11.48 -5.30 -9.27
CA GLY A 247 -11.32 -5.22 -10.72
C GLY A 247 -11.08 -6.57 -11.41
N VAL A 248 -11.17 -7.69 -10.68
CA VAL A 248 -11.15 -9.05 -11.23
C VAL A 248 -12.28 -9.86 -10.61
N ASP A 249 -13.39 -10.03 -11.33
CA ASP A 249 -14.67 -10.55 -10.81
C ASP A 249 -14.54 -11.85 -10.00
N PHE A 250 -13.76 -12.82 -10.48
CA PHE A 250 -13.59 -14.09 -9.79
C PHE A 250 -12.60 -14.06 -8.61
N MET A 251 -11.92 -12.94 -8.40
CA MET A 251 -11.00 -12.74 -7.26
C MET A 251 -11.62 -11.92 -6.13
N MET A 252 -12.71 -11.19 -6.41
CA MET A 252 -13.33 -10.30 -5.43
C MET A 252 -14.02 -11.05 -4.29
N HIS A 253 -14.03 -10.45 -3.12
CA HIS A 253 -14.78 -10.89 -1.92
C HIS A 253 -14.40 -12.28 -1.36
N THR A 254 -13.22 -12.81 -1.70
CA THR A 254 -12.74 -14.10 -1.21
C THR A 254 -11.27 -14.07 -0.81
N HIS A 255 -10.92 -14.75 0.27
CA HIS A 255 -9.54 -14.90 0.74
C HIS A 255 -8.71 -15.87 -0.13
N GLU A 256 -9.34 -16.71 -0.97
CA GLU A 256 -8.66 -17.71 -1.79
C GLU A 256 -7.57 -17.10 -2.69
N TRP A 257 -7.75 -15.84 -3.11
CA TRP A 257 -6.80 -15.12 -3.94
C TRP A 257 -5.80 -14.28 -3.15
N HIS A 258 -5.75 -14.45 -1.85
CA HIS A 258 -4.74 -13.77 -1.02
C HIS A 258 -3.32 -14.09 -1.51
N GLY A 259 -3.00 -15.37 -1.72
CA GLY A 259 -1.66 -15.83 -2.11
C GLY A 259 -1.64 -16.79 -3.32
N LYS A 260 -2.65 -16.76 -4.19
CA LYS A 260 -2.79 -17.66 -5.34
C LYS A 260 -2.65 -16.89 -6.65
N ALA A 261 -1.80 -17.37 -7.55
CA ALA A 261 -1.66 -16.82 -8.89
C ALA A 261 -2.77 -17.32 -9.83
N PRO A 262 -3.22 -16.50 -10.83
CA PRO A 262 -4.12 -16.96 -11.87
C PRO A 262 -3.41 -17.94 -12.82
N ASN A 263 -4.16 -18.86 -13.41
CA ASN A 263 -3.69 -19.70 -14.52
C ASN A 263 -3.78 -18.95 -15.87
N ASP A 264 -3.35 -19.61 -16.97
CA ASP A 264 -3.30 -19.00 -18.31
C ASP A 264 -4.68 -18.48 -18.77
N ASP A 265 -5.75 -19.30 -18.63
CA ASP A 265 -7.11 -18.90 -19.03
C ASP A 265 -7.63 -17.74 -18.20
N GLN A 266 -7.38 -17.78 -16.89
CA GLN A 266 -7.76 -16.71 -15.96
C GLN A 266 -7.01 -15.40 -16.26
N LEU A 267 -5.70 -15.46 -16.56
CA LEU A 267 -4.95 -14.29 -16.97
C LEU A 267 -5.49 -13.69 -18.26
N MET A 268 -5.77 -14.51 -19.27
CA MET A 268 -6.35 -14.05 -20.55
C MET A 268 -7.68 -13.32 -20.33
N ILE A 269 -8.57 -13.89 -19.52
CA ILE A 269 -9.84 -13.24 -19.16
C ILE A 269 -9.58 -11.87 -18.51
N CYS A 270 -8.72 -11.81 -17.51
CA CYS A 270 -8.39 -10.55 -16.84
C CYS A 270 -7.85 -9.48 -17.81
N LEU A 271 -6.95 -9.86 -18.71
CA LEU A 271 -6.34 -8.90 -19.64
C LEU A 271 -7.31 -8.42 -20.70
N LEU A 272 -8.28 -9.24 -21.12
CA LEU A 272 -9.35 -8.84 -22.05
C LEU A 272 -10.29 -7.81 -21.42
N TYR A 273 -10.71 -8.02 -20.18
CA TYR A 273 -11.62 -7.09 -19.48
C TYR A 273 -10.96 -5.80 -19.03
N THR A 274 -9.63 -5.77 -18.90
CA THR A 274 -8.88 -4.57 -18.55
C THR A 274 -8.28 -3.86 -19.75
N SER A 275 -8.70 -4.23 -21.00
CA SER A 275 -8.10 -3.70 -22.21
C SER A 275 -8.48 -2.23 -22.46
N ASP A 276 -7.52 -1.34 -22.32
CA ASP A 276 -7.33 -0.24 -23.24
C ASP A 276 -6.16 -0.67 -24.15
N ALA A 277 -6.45 -1.01 -25.39
CA ALA A 277 -5.58 -1.82 -26.28
C ALA A 277 -4.30 -1.09 -26.76
N ALA A 278 -3.95 0.08 -26.21
CA ALA A 278 -2.87 0.92 -26.71
C ALA A 278 -1.52 0.76 -26.00
N ASP A 279 -1.45 0.06 -24.84
CA ASP A 279 -0.25 0.09 -23.99
C ASP A 279 0.28 -1.30 -23.57
N ASP A 280 0.16 -2.33 -24.43
CA ASP A 280 0.86 -3.60 -24.22
C ASP A 280 2.36 -3.44 -24.54
N LEU A 281 3.10 -2.82 -23.61
CA LEU A 281 4.55 -2.62 -23.73
C LEU A 281 5.38 -3.85 -23.33
N TRP A 282 4.73 -4.99 -22.94
CA TRP A 282 5.46 -6.23 -22.60
C TRP A 282 4.55 -7.45 -22.44
#